data_98f77008f7467c2461a42fb5b9ebbed1
#
_entry.id   98f77008f7467c2461a42fb5b9ebbed1
#
_cell.length_a   1.000
_cell.length_b   1.000
_cell.length_c   1.000
_cell.angle_alpha   90.00
_cell.angle_beta   90.00
_cell.angle_gamma   90.00
#
_symmetry.space_group_name_H-M   'P 1'
#
loop_
_entity.id
_entity.type
_entity.pdbx_description
1 polymer ?
#
loop_
_entity_poly.entity_id
_entity_poly.type
_entity_poly.pdbx_seq_one_letter_code
_entity_poly.pdbx_strand_id
1 'polypeptide(L)'
;MKTSATANPIREYYAAIQRGDIIACHKITRTLEKLCADLDDTNGPYIYDSAKAEKVITFIEKYCKQSKGRNGGKGIRLELWQKAFIAATFGFVEKTTGFRKYRESVLIVGRKNGKSTIGSAIGNYMLFADKEKGPEIVSAATMKDQAKIVWLEAKRMVQKSPSLMRRAKLLVSEIQCKLNDGTFRPLSSDSNTLDGLNLHAAIIDELHAIKDRNLYDVLVDGMSAREQPLCLIISTAGTVREGIFDVKYSEAQDIINGYDNGSYIDEHVLFFVYELDDREEWQKPECFIKANPGLGTIKSLAQLQNKVKKAQHNPELVKNLLCKDFNMRETSGSAWLTFEDLNNEECFDIGQLQPRYFIGGADLSHTTDLTCATALFKKMADGPIYVSQMYWLPEDLIEERSEQDKIQYNLWVQRGLMRACAGNKIRKEDVTNWFVELVNKYGMMMLWCGYDSWSASYWVDDMISNFGKEAMEPVPQGKKTLSSPMHNMGADLKAKRIIYNNNPILKWCLSNTAVDRDINGNIQPIKANQLRRIDGTASLLNAYVTMEKHLADYNSFTL
;
A
#
# COMPACT_ATOMS: atom_id res chain seq x y z
N MET A 1 9.13 48.65 0.12
CA MET A 1 8.92 47.70 1.23
C MET A 1 9.44 46.35 0.77
N LYS A 2 10.54 45.86 1.33
CA LYS A 2 11.05 44.53 1.05
C LYS A 2 10.08 43.53 1.70
N THR A 3 9.27 42.86 0.93
CA THR A 3 8.53 41.69 1.37
C THR A 3 9.56 40.67 1.84
N SER A 4 9.58 40.41 3.15
CA SER A 4 10.32 39.27 3.70
C SER A 4 9.77 38.02 2.97
N ALA A 5 10.63 37.33 2.23
CA ALA A 5 10.28 36.05 1.62
C ALA A 5 9.81 35.15 2.76
N THR A 6 8.50 34.88 2.82
CA THR A 6 7.93 33.91 3.75
C THR A 6 8.67 32.61 3.52
N ALA A 7 9.29 32.04 4.54
CA ALA A 7 10.06 30.82 4.44
C ALA A 7 9.16 29.71 3.87
N ASN A 8 9.60 29.00 2.84
CA ASN A 8 8.85 27.94 2.20
C ASN A 8 8.66 26.77 3.19
N PRO A 9 7.42 26.38 3.55
CA PRO A 9 7.18 25.37 4.57
C PRO A 9 7.80 24.00 4.27
N ILE A 10 7.97 23.64 2.98
CA ILE A 10 8.60 22.39 2.55
C ILE A 10 10.08 22.43 2.91
N ARG A 11 10.79 23.51 2.51
CA ARG A 11 12.21 23.68 2.82
C ARG A 11 12.46 23.81 4.32
N GLU A 12 11.59 24.55 5.03
CA GLU A 12 11.70 24.72 6.47
C GLU A 12 11.57 23.39 7.21
N TYR A 13 10.61 22.56 6.79
CA TYR A 13 10.39 21.24 7.40
C TYR A 13 11.55 20.29 7.10
N TYR A 14 12.01 20.23 5.84
CA TYR A 14 13.16 19.40 5.47
C TYR A 14 14.44 19.85 6.19
N ALA A 15 14.72 21.15 6.23
CA ALA A 15 15.87 21.69 6.94
C ALA A 15 15.84 21.39 8.45
N ALA A 16 14.66 21.43 9.09
CA ALA A 16 14.52 21.06 10.50
C ALA A 16 14.82 19.56 10.73
N ILE A 17 14.44 18.69 9.79
CA ILE A 17 14.79 17.25 9.83
C ILE A 17 16.30 17.08 9.67
N GLN A 18 16.91 17.74 8.70
CA GLN A 18 18.36 17.65 8.43
C GLN A 18 19.22 18.13 9.61
N ARG A 19 18.74 19.13 10.36
CA ARG A 19 19.43 19.60 11.58
C ARG A 19 19.19 18.70 12.80
N GLY A 20 18.29 17.73 12.72
CA GLY A 20 17.88 16.90 13.85
C GLY A 20 16.91 17.58 14.82
N ASP A 21 16.37 18.76 14.49
CA ASP A 21 15.36 19.44 15.30
C ASP A 21 14.02 18.68 15.29
N ILE A 22 13.76 17.94 14.21
CA ILE A 22 12.57 17.10 14.02
C ILE A 22 13.02 15.70 13.61
N ILE A 23 12.54 14.69 14.32
CA ILE A 23 12.72 13.28 13.95
C ILE A 23 11.57 12.91 13.02
N ALA A 24 11.89 12.42 11.82
CA ALA A 24 10.94 11.95 10.83
C ALA A 24 11.28 10.52 10.38
N CYS A 25 10.31 9.80 9.82
CA CYS A 25 10.55 8.51 9.19
C CYS A 25 11.24 8.68 7.83
N HIS A 26 11.82 7.58 7.35
CA HIS A 26 12.55 7.55 6.08
C HIS A 26 11.69 8.02 4.90
N LYS A 27 10.43 7.56 4.79
CA LYS A 27 9.53 7.94 3.69
C LYS A 27 9.25 9.45 3.65
N ILE A 28 9.02 10.09 4.78
CA ILE A 28 8.82 11.55 4.84
C ILE A 28 10.09 12.30 4.45
N THR A 29 11.24 11.85 4.95
CA THR A 29 12.54 12.46 4.60
C THR A 29 12.77 12.41 3.10
N ARG A 30 12.56 11.26 2.46
CA ARG A 30 12.68 11.06 1.02
C ARG A 30 11.70 11.91 0.21
N THR A 31 10.44 11.95 0.63
CA THR A 31 9.42 12.78 -0.03
C THR A 31 9.79 14.26 0.02
N LEU A 32 10.25 14.76 1.17
CA LEU A 32 10.66 16.17 1.31
C LEU A 32 11.94 16.48 0.53
N GLU A 33 12.89 15.57 0.48
CA GLU A 33 14.08 15.67 -0.36
C GLU A 33 13.71 15.86 -1.83
N LYS A 34 12.85 14.98 -2.37
CA LYS A 34 12.34 15.09 -3.74
C LYS A 34 11.61 16.42 -3.99
N LEU A 35 10.73 16.81 -3.06
CA LEU A 35 10.02 18.09 -3.17
C LEU A 35 10.96 19.29 -3.14
N CYS A 36 12.04 19.25 -2.35
CA CYS A 36 13.07 20.29 -2.34
C CYS A 36 13.83 20.34 -3.67
N ALA A 37 14.15 19.19 -4.27
CA ALA A 37 14.74 19.15 -5.61
C ALA A 37 13.78 19.72 -6.67
N ASP A 38 12.48 19.41 -6.58
CA ASP A 38 11.45 19.98 -7.49
C ASP A 38 11.27 21.49 -7.30
N LEU A 39 11.51 22.04 -6.10
CA LEU A 39 11.52 23.48 -5.86
C LEU A 39 12.69 24.20 -6.56
N ASP A 40 13.79 23.49 -6.81
CA ASP A 40 14.98 24.01 -7.50
C ASP A 40 14.95 23.77 -9.02
N ASP A 41 14.07 22.88 -9.50
CA ASP A 41 13.92 22.59 -10.91
C ASP A 41 13.20 23.73 -11.65
N THR A 42 13.98 24.50 -12.40
CA THR A 42 13.45 25.56 -13.26
C THR A 42 13.15 25.11 -14.69
N ASN A 43 13.57 23.89 -15.09
CA ASN A 43 13.49 23.41 -16.48
C ASN A 43 12.26 22.53 -16.74
N GLY A 44 11.79 21.79 -15.73
CA GLY A 44 10.63 20.91 -15.83
C GLY A 44 9.32 21.64 -16.18
N PRO A 45 8.25 20.90 -16.46
CA PRO A 45 6.94 21.46 -16.83
C PRO A 45 6.21 22.15 -15.67
N TYR A 46 6.65 21.90 -14.44
CA TYR A 46 6.02 22.42 -13.22
C TYR A 46 6.88 23.49 -12.56
N ILE A 47 6.23 24.40 -11.84
CA ILE A 47 6.86 25.41 -10.99
C ILE A 47 6.16 25.46 -9.64
N TYR A 48 6.85 25.99 -8.64
CA TYR A 48 6.23 26.25 -7.35
C TYR A 48 5.72 27.69 -7.26
N ASP A 49 4.40 27.83 -7.09
CA ASP A 49 3.72 29.10 -6.85
C ASP A 49 3.43 29.27 -5.33
N SER A 50 4.28 30.01 -4.68
CA SER A 50 4.16 30.27 -3.23
C SER A 50 2.84 31.00 -2.87
N ALA A 51 2.31 31.83 -3.76
CA ALA A 51 1.06 32.54 -3.51
C ALA A 51 -0.15 31.61 -3.46
N LYS A 52 -0.15 30.55 -4.28
CA LYS A 52 -1.21 29.52 -4.21
C LYS A 52 -1.13 28.72 -2.92
N ALA A 53 0.05 28.28 -2.52
CA ALA A 53 0.25 27.57 -1.26
C ALA A 53 -0.18 28.43 -0.06
N GLU A 54 0.31 29.68 0.01
CA GLU A 54 0.00 30.61 1.08
C GLU A 54 -1.49 30.97 1.15
N LYS A 55 -2.16 31.04 0.01
CA LYS A 55 -3.60 31.28 -0.05
C LYS A 55 -4.40 30.22 0.70
N VAL A 56 -4.04 28.93 0.54
CA VAL A 56 -4.71 27.82 1.23
C VAL A 56 -4.41 27.85 2.72
N ILE A 57 -3.14 28.00 3.10
CA ILE A 57 -2.70 28.09 4.50
C ILE A 57 -3.43 29.25 5.20
N THR A 58 -3.38 30.44 4.60
CA THR A 58 -4.06 31.64 5.14
C THR A 58 -5.57 31.47 5.23
N PHE A 59 -6.20 30.85 4.21
CA PHE A 59 -7.63 30.56 4.25
C PHE A 59 -7.98 29.67 5.47
N ILE A 60 -7.23 28.62 5.68
CA ILE A 60 -7.47 27.68 6.80
C ILE A 60 -7.27 28.39 8.14
N GLU A 61 -6.14 29.06 8.34
CA GLU A 61 -5.82 29.71 9.62
C GLU A 61 -6.76 30.88 9.92
N LYS A 62 -7.20 31.61 8.91
CA LYS A 62 -8.06 32.81 9.08
C LYS A 62 -9.54 32.47 9.22
N TYR A 63 -10.04 31.54 8.42
CA TYR A 63 -11.48 31.31 8.30
C TYR A 63 -11.97 30.00 8.95
N CYS A 64 -11.13 28.97 9.07
CA CYS A 64 -11.53 27.74 9.73
C CYS A 64 -11.32 27.79 11.24
N LYS A 65 -12.31 27.29 11.98
CA LYS A 65 -12.31 27.29 13.44
C LYS A 65 -12.34 25.86 13.97
N GLN A 66 -11.64 25.60 15.06
CA GLN A 66 -11.74 24.33 15.78
C GLN A 66 -13.20 24.10 16.22
N SER A 67 -13.73 22.91 15.92
CA SER A 67 -15.14 22.63 16.21
C SER A 67 -15.38 22.14 17.63
N LYS A 68 -14.42 21.43 18.22
CA LYS A 68 -14.54 20.69 19.48
C LYS A 68 -13.34 20.87 20.39
N GLY A 69 -13.47 20.41 21.63
CA GLY A 69 -12.41 20.32 22.62
C GLY A 69 -12.01 21.69 23.21
N ARG A 70 -10.86 21.70 23.91
CA ARG A 70 -10.33 22.87 24.64
C ARG A 70 -10.15 24.13 23.76
N ASN A 71 -9.91 23.91 22.46
CA ASN A 71 -9.70 24.97 21.48
C ASN A 71 -10.95 25.25 20.62
N GLY A 72 -12.11 24.74 21.00
CA GLY A 72 -13.37 24.96 20.26
C GLY A 72 -13.67 26.45 20.06
N GLY A 73 -13.90 26.87 18.82
CA GLY A 73 -14.16 28.25 18.42
C GLY A 73 -12.91 29.08 18.12
N LYS A 74 -11.71 28.63 18.50
CA LYS A 74 -10.45 29.31 18.15
C LYS A 74 -10.08 29.02 16.69
N GLY A 75 -9.30 29.90 16.06
CA GLY A 75 -8.70 29.67 14.74
C GLY A 75 -7.84 28.43 14.73
N ILE A 76 -7.85 27.71 13.60
CA ILE A 76 -6.91 26.63 13.38
C ILE A 76 -5.52 27.26 13.23
N ARG A 77 -4.54 26.71 13.92
CA ARG A 77 -3.12 26.99 13.70
C ARG A 77 -2.52 25.72 13.12
N LEU A 78 -2.00 25.82 11.91
CA LEU A 78 -1.36 24.71 11.22
C LEU A 78 0.07 24.53 11.74
N GLU A 79 0.44 23.30 12.00
CA GLU A 79 1.83 22.93 12.31
C GLU A 79 2.68 22.87 11.03
N LEU A 80 3.99 22.88 11.17
CA LEU A 80 4.91 22.93 10.05
C LEU A 80 4.70 21.76 9.07
N TRP A 81 4.51 20.54 9.58
CA TRP A 81 4.25 19.37 8.76
C TRP A 81 2.92 19.48 7.97
N GLN A 82 1.90 20.10 8.56
CA GLN A 82 0.62 20.35 7.88
C GLN A 82 0.76 21.42 6.80
N LYS A 83 1.52 22.47 7.10
CA LYS A 83 1.84 23.53 6.13
C LYS A 83 2.65 22.96 4.97
N ALA A 84 3.63 22.09 5.23
CA ALA A 84 4.43 21.43 4.20
C ALA A 84 3.56 20.55 3.28
N PHE A 85 2.66 19.73 3.84
CA PHE A 85 1.73 18.92 3.06
C PHE A 85 0.80 19.78 2.19
N ILE A 86 0.20 20.83 2.76
CA ILE A 86 -0.69 21.76 2.03
C ILE A 86 0.10 22.50 0.95
N ALA A 87 1.30 23.00 1.28
CA ALA A 87 2.15 23.72 0.34
C ALA A 87 2.58 22.83 -0.83
N ALA A 88 2.89 21.55 -0.59
CA ALA A 88 3.18 20.60 -1.63
C ALA A 88 1.95 20.35 -2.52
N THR A 89 0.79 20.05 -1.92
CA THR A 89 -0.46 19.76 -2.66
C THR A 89 -0.89 20.91 -3.58
N PHE A 90 -0.78 22.15 -3.14
CA PHE A 90 -1.37 23.29 -3.85
C PHE A 90 -0.35 24.23 -4.51
N GLY A 91 0.92 24.17 -4.11
CA GLY A 91 1.94 25.10 -4.59
C GLY A 91 2.59 24.69 -5.91
N PHE A 92 2.69 23.41 -6.22
CA PHE A 92 3.22 22.98 -7.50
C PHE A 92 2.16 23.07 -8.59
N VAL A 93 2.47 23.78 -9.68
CA VAL A 93 1.55 24.05 -10.79
C VAL A 93 2.25 23.90 -12.12
N GLU A 94 1.50 23.54 -13.13
CA GLU A 94 1.97 23.48 -14.51
C GLU A 94 2.25 24.91 -15.04
N LYS A 95 3.38 25.11 -15.69
CA LYS A 95 3.82 26.42 -16.19
C LYS A 95 2.88 27.05 -17.19
N THR A 96 2.27 26.23 -18.06
CA THR A 96 1.44 26.71 -19.17
C THR A 96 0.04 27.08 -18.72
N THR A 97 -0.59 26.28 -17.88
CA THR A 97 -1.99 26.43 -17.48
C THR A 97 -2.14 27.07 -16.09
N GLY A 98 -1.11 26.95 -15.27
CA GLY A 98 -1.18 27.30 -13.85
C GLY A 98 -2.04 26.33 -13.04
N PHE A 99 -2.45 25.19 -13.60
CA PHE A 99 -3.23 24.19 -12.88
C PHE A 99 -2.37 23.39 -11.92
N ARG A 100 -3.00 22.85 -10.89
CA ARG A 100 -2.39 22.03 -9.86
C ARG A 100 -1.72 20.80 -10.45
N LYS A 101 -0.43 20.57 -10.09
CA LYS A 101 0.31 19.36 -10.45
C LYS A 101 -0.33 18.12 -9.85
N TYR A 102 -0.52 18.11 -8.52
CA TYR A 102 -1.02 16.95 -7.80
C TYR A 102 -2.55 16.89 -7.85
N ARG A 103 -3.05 15.86 -8.51
CA ARG A 103 -4.48 15.54 -8.64
C ARG A 103 -4.94 14.57 -7.56
N GLU A 104 -4.01 13.80 -7.01
CA GLU A 104 -4.22 12.96 -5.85
C GLU A 104 -3.17 13.29 -4.78
N SER A 105 -3.62 13.44 -3.53
CA SER A 105 -2.75 13.68 -2.38
C SER A 105 -3.14 12.76 -1.24
N VAL A 106 -2.20 11.95 -0.79
CA VAL A 106 -2.40 10.89 0.19
C VAL A 106 -1.64 11.22 1.47
N LEU A 107 -2.37 11.33 2.57
CA LEU A 107 -1.82 11.56 3.90
C LEU A 107 -2.09 10.35 4.80
N ILE A 108 -1.06 9.57 5.07
CA ILE A 108 -1.09 8.46 6.03
C ILE A 108 -0.40 8.92 7.30
N VAL A 109 -1.13 9.05 8.39
CA VAL A 109 -0.62 9.53 9.67
C VAL A 109 -1.37 8.88 10.83
N GLY A 110 -0.70 8.59 11.92
CA GLY A 110 -1.27 7.94 13.10
C GLY A 110 -2.56 8.59 13.60
N ARG A 111 -3.43 7.85 14.26
CA ARG A 111 -4.69 8.36 14.80
C ARG A 111 -4.48 9.58 15.69
N LYS A 112 -5.46 10.51 15.67
CA LYS A 112 -5.50 11.74 16.49
C LYS A 112 -4.44 12.80 16.14
N ASN A 113 -3.87 12.77 14.94
CA ASN A 113 -2.99 13.83 14.42
C ASN A 113 -3.75 14.92 13.62
N GLY A 114 -5.07 14.97 13.69
CA GLY A 114 -5.86 16.05 13.08
C GLY A 114 -6.17 15.88 11.59
N LYS A 115 -6.00 14.67 11.01
CA LYS A 115 -6.22 14.43 9.57
C LYS A 115 -7.61 14.80 9.07
N SER A 116 -8.69 14.40 9.77
CA SER A 116 -10.06 14.76 9.37
C SER A 116 -10.31 16.26 9.47
N THR A 117 -9.66 16.97 10.42
CA THR A 117 -9.73 18.45 10.54
C THR A 117 -9.07 19.11 9.33
N ILE A 118 -7.89 18.62 8.88
CA ILE A 118 -7.22 19.11 7.66
C ILE A 118 -8.10 18.85 6.43
N GLY A 119 -8.62 17.63 6.27
CA GLY A 119 -9.51 17.29 5.16
C GLY A 119 -10.74 18.16 5.10
N SER A 120 -11.37 18.43 6.25
CA SER A 120 -12.54 19.33 6.35
C SER A 120 -12.21 20.77 5.98
N ALA A 121 -11.04 21.26 6.40
CA ALA A 121 -10.60 22.63 6.11
C ALA A 121 -10.24 22.78 4.62
N ILE A 122 -9.58 21.79 4.02
CA ILE A 122 -9.29 21.75 2.58
C ILE A 122 -10.60 21.66 1.78
N GLY A 123 -11.57 20.83 2.19
CA GLY A 123 -12.89 20.78 1.57
C GLY A 123 -13.60 22.13 1.56
N ASN A 124 -13.54 22.87 2.66
CA ASN A 124 -14.05 24.24 2.71
C ASN A 124 -13.27 25.19 1.78
N TYR A 125 -11.94 25.06 1.69
CA TYR A 125 -11.16 25.86 0.75
C TYR A 125 -11.58 25.58 -0.71
N MET A 126 -11.69 24.30 -1.09
CA MET A 126 -12.13 23.87 -2.42
C MET A 126 -13.52 24.41 -2.77
N LEU A 127 -14.43 24.46 -1.79
CA LEU A 127 -15.79 24.99 -1.97
C LEU A 127 -15.82 26.52 -2.12
N PHE A 128 -15.08 27.27 -1.27
CA PHE A 128 -15.25 28.71 -1.14
C PHE A 128 -14.19 29.55 -1.85
N ALA A 129 -12.98 29.00 -2.13
CA ALA A 129 -11.82 29.83 -2.47
C ALA A 129 -10.94 29.31 -3.60
N ASP A 130 -11.14 28.09 -4.12
CA ASP A 130 -10.32 27.51 -5.20
C ASP A 130 -10.64 28.10 -6.58
N LYS A 131 -11.67 28.93 -6.68
CA LYS A 131 -12.13 29.66 -7.88
C LYS A 131 -12.78 28.79 -8.96
N GLU A 132 -13.13 27.56 -8.65
CA GLU A 132 -13.92 26.71 -9.57
C GLU A 132 -15.38 27.19 -9.62
N LYS A 133 -16.01 27.01 -10.77
CA LYS A 133 -17.45 27.33 -10.98
C LYS A 133 -18.28 26.07 -10.74
N GLY A 134 -19.31 26.17 -9.91
CA GLY A 134 -20.15 25.04 -9.53
C GLY A 134 -19.34 23.86 -8.99
N PRO A 135 -18.42 24.05 -8.01
CA PRO A 135 -17.59 22.95 -7.54
C PRO A 135 -18.42 21.97 -6.73
N GLU A 136 -18.39 20.70 -7.12
CA GLU A 136 -18.95 19.61 -6.34
C GLU A 136 -17.87 18.99 -5.47
N ILE A 137 -18.04 19.09 -4.14
CA ILE A 137 -17.14 18.50 -3.16
C ILE A 137 -17.87 17.37 -2.45
N VAL A 138 -17.19 16.23 -2.28
CA VAL A 138 -17.73 15.12 -1.50
C VAL A 138 -16.75 14.70 -0.40
N SER A 139 -17.29 14.26 0.73
CA SER A 139 -16.55 13.43 1.69
C SER A 139 -17.07 12.01 1.58
N ALA A 140 -16.16 11.05 1.41
CA ALA A 140 -16.51 9.65 1.15
C ALA A 140 -15.90 8.72 2.20
N ALA A 141 -16.64 7.68 2.57
CA ALA A 141 -16.23 6.56 3.40
C ALA A 141 -17.15 5.35 3.14
N THR A 142 -16.78 4.17 3.65
CA THR A 142 -17.58 2.95 3.54
C THR A 142 -19.00 3.09 4.09
N MET A 143 -19.13 3.73 5.24
CA MET A 143 -20.43 3.91 5.91
C MET A 143 -20.85 5.38 5.86
N LYS A 144 -22.15 5.62 5.67
CA LYS A 144 -22.73 6.97 5.61
C LYS A 144 -22.36 7.84 6.83
N ASP A 145 -22.34 7.25 8.01
CA ASP A 145 -22.00 7.99 9.23
C ASP A 145 -20.52 8.34 9.33
N GLN A 146 -19.63 7.53 8.75
CA GLN A 146 -18.20 7.86 8.64
C GLN A 146 -17.97 8.97 7.59
N ALA A 147 -18.63 8.89 6.42
CA ALA A 147 -18.59 9.95 5.41
C ALA A 147 -19.03 11.30 5.96
N LYS A 148 -20.00 11.30 6.87
CA LYS A 148 -20.46 12.52 7.55
C LYS A 148 -19.42 13.14 8.49
N ILE A 149 -18.42 12.42 8.96
CA ILE A 149 -17.45 12.96 9.96
C ILE A 149 -16.73 14.18 9.41
N VAL A 150 -16.13 14.08 8.24
CA VAL A 150 -15.40 15.17 7.56
C VAL A 150 -16.36 16.29 7.20
N TRP A 151 -17.50 15.96 6.60
CA TRP A 151 -18.50 16.95 6.21
C TRP A 151 -19.11 17.71 7.40
N LEU A 152 -19.49 17.02 8.49
CA LEU A 152 -20.01 17.67 9.71
C LEU A 152 -18.96 18.58 10.34
N GLU A 153 -17.70 18.19 10.32
CA GLU A 153 -16.62 19.02 10.83
C GLU A 153 -16.46 20.28 9.95
N ALA A 154 -16.49 20.13 8.62
CA ALA A 154 -16.49 21.26 7.68
C ALA A 154 -17.70 22.18 7.90
N LYS A 155 -18.90 21.63 8.09
CA LYS A 155 -20.12 22.37 8.38
C LYS A 155 -20.01 23.18 9.69
N ARG A 156 -19.44 22.58 10.75
CA ARG A 156 -19.19 23.26 12.02
C ARG A 156 -18.15 24.38 11.89
N MET A 157 -17.11 24.20 11.07
CA MET A 157 -16.13 25.25 10.77
C MET A 157 -16.81 26.44 10.12
N VAL A 158 -17.70 26.20 9.13
CA VAL A 158 -18.49 27.26 8.48
C VAL A 158 -19.40 27.96 9.48
N GLN A 159 -20.14 27.21 10.32
CA GLN A 159 -21.03 27.78 11.35
C GLN A 159 -20.30 28.71 12.33
N LYS A 160 -19.06 28.38 12.67
CA LYS A 160 -18.25 29.17 13.62
C LYS A 160 -17.49 30.31 12.96
N SER A 161 -17.55 30.48 11.65
CA SER A 161 -16.87 31.51 10.87
C SER A 161 -17.88 32.50 10.30
N PRO A 162 -18.01 33.73 10.88
CA PRO A 162 -18.98 34.73 10.36
C PRO A 162 -18.78 35.03 8.87
N SER A 163 -17.53 35.03 8.41
CA SER A 163 -17.19 35.31 7.01
C SER A 163 -17.66 34.22 6.07
N LEU A 164 -17.54 32.94 6.45
CA LEU A 164 -18.01 31.80 5.65
C LEU A 164 -19.54 31.68 5.73
N MET A 165 -20.15 31.90 6.91
CA MET A 165 -21.59 31.85 7.09
C MET A 165 -22.35 32.81 6.18
N ARG A 166 -21.83 34.02 5.96
CA ARG A 166 -22.48 34.96 5.03
C ARG A 166 -22.52 34.45 3.60
N ARG A 167 -21.56 33.60 3.22
CA ARG A 167 -21.41 33.04 1.86
C ARG A 167 -22.00 31.64 1.71
N ALA A 168 -22.46 31.04 2.81
CA ALA A 168 -22.99 29.68 2.83
C ALA A 168 -24.50 29.63 3.04
N LYS A 169 -25.13 28.57 2.50
CA LYS A 169 -26.44 28.08 2.91
C LYS A 169 -26.23 26.66 3.44
N LEU A 170 -26.52 26.47 4.73
CA LEU A 170 -26.35 25.18 5.40
C LEU A 170 -27.65 24.40 5.39
N LEU A 171 -27.71 23.33 4.57
CA LEU A 171 -28.82 22.40 4.52
C LEU A 171 -28.55 21.18 5.43
N VAL A 172 -29.53 20.31 5.58
CA VAL A 172 -29.40 19.10 6.38
C VAL A 172 -28.36 18.16 5.77
N SER A 173 -28.35 18.04 4.45
CA SER A 173 -27.54 17.08 3.68
C SER A 173 -26.31 17.69 3.00
N GLU A 174 -26.21 19.01 2.88
CA GLU A 174 -25.11 19.67 2.16
C GLU A 174 -24.81 21.09 2.66
N ILE A 175 -23.63 21.59 2.28
CA ILE A 175 -23.22 22.98 2.40
C ILE A 175 -23.25 23.56 0.99
N GLN A 176 -24.02 24.64 0.75
CA GLN A 176 -24.03 25.36 -0.51
C GLN A 176 -23.24 26.64 -0.41
N CYS A 177 -22.42 26.94 -1.42
CA CYS A 177 -21.76 28.23 -1.56
C CYS A 177 -22.60 29.15 -2.45
N LYS A 178 -22.99 30.32 -1.93
CA LYS A 178 -23.80 31.33 -2.65
C LYS A 178 -23.05 32.08 -3.74
N LEU A 179 -21.72 31.97 -3.78
CA LEU A 179 -20.89 32.76 -4.69
C LEU A 179 -20.61 32.07 -6.02
N ASN A 180 -20.65 30.74 -6.03
CA ASN A 180 -20.24 29.92 -7.18
C ASN A 180 -21.14 28.71 -7.42
N ASP A 181 -22.29 28.65 -6.75
CA ASP A 181 -23.26 27.55 -6.80
C ASP A 181 -22.67 26.16 -6.45
N GLY A 182 -21.54 26.17 -5.71
CA GLY A 182 -20.86 24.96 -5.32
C GLY A 182 -21.55 24.25 -4.14
N THR A 183 -21.33 22.95 -4.02
CA THR A 183 -21.89 22.10 -2.98
C THR A 183 -20.82 21.24 -2.31
N PHE A 184 -21.03 20.98 -0.99
CA PHE A 184 -20.22 19.99 -0.26
C PHE A 184 -21.16 19.07 0.51
N ARG A 185 -21.13 17.76 0.20
CA ARG A 185 -22.03 16.74 0.76
C ARG A 185 -21.27 15.45 1.12
N PRO A 186 -21.78 14.64 2.07
CA PRO A 186 -21.24 13.31 2.35
C PRO A 186 -21.79 12.29 1.33
N LEU A 187 -20.93 11.33 0.93
CA LEU A 187 -21.24 10.25 0.01
C LEU A 187 -20.84 8.91 0.65
N SER A 188 -21.64 7.86 0.45
CA SER A 188 -21.30 6.50 0.91
C SER A 188 -21.45 5.50 -0.23
N SER A 189 -20.78 4.35 -0.12
CA SER A 189 -20.84 3.26 -1.10
C SER A 189 -22.26 2.73 -1.36
N ASP A 190 -23.17 2.86 -0.38
CA ASP A 190 -24.56 2.40 -0.49
C ASP A 190 -25.46 3.38 -1.27
N SER A 191 -24.93 4.49 -1.78
CA SER A 191 -25.74 5.45 -2.52
C SER A 191 -25.89 5.02 -3.98
N ASN A 192 -27.12 4.68 -4.39
CA ASN A 192 -27.48 4.41 -5.80
C ASN A 192 -27.28 5.62 -6.74
N THR A 193 -26.56 6.65 -6.32
CA THR A 193 -26.35 7.93 -7.01
C THR A 193 -24.89 8.16 -7.32
N LEU A 194 -24.12 7.10 -7.57
CA LEU A 194 -22.71 7.21 -7.91
C LEU A 194 -22.48 7.58 -9.38
N ASP A 195 -23.47 7.37 -10.25
CA ASP A 195 -23.40 7.74 -11.66
C ASP A 195 -23.64 9.24 -11.88
N GLY A 196 -22.92 9.84 -12.83
CA GLY A 196 -23.10 11.23 -13.25
C GLY A 196 -22.46 12.29 -12.33
N LEU A 197 -21.50 11.90 -11.48
CA LEU A 197 -20.73 12.84 -10.66
C LEU A 197 -19.82 13.72 -11.54
N ASN A 198 -19.70 15.01 -11.17
CA ASN A 198 -18.76 15.96 -11.77
C ASN A 198 -17.96 16.65 -10.65
N LEU A 199 -17.07 15.88 -10.04
CA LEU A 199 -16.40 16.25 -8.80
C LEU A 199 -15.23 17.18 -9.03
N HIS A 200 -15.20 18.29 -8.27
CA HIS A 200 -14.01 19.14 -8.13
C HIS A 200 -13.09 18.65 -6.99
N ALA A 201 -13.65 18.06 -5.93
CA ALA A 201 -12.84 17.39 -4.93
C ALA A 201 -13.59 16.21 -4.26
N ALA A 202 -12.85 15.14 -4.00
CA ALA A 202 -13.26 14.05 -3.11
C ALA A 202 -12.31 13.96 -1.92
N ILE A 203 -12.86 13.90 -0.70
CA ILE A 203 -12.09 13.68 0.51
C ILE A 203 -12.46 12.30 1.04
N ILE A 204 -11.53 11.36 0.90
CA ILE A 204 -11.71 9.97 1.32
C ILE A 204 -11.07 9.81 2.71
N ASP A 205 -11.89 9.62 3.75
CA ASP A 205 -11.40 9.38 5.11
C ASP A 205 -11.41 7.89 5.44
N GLU A 206 -10.37 7.45 6.16
CA GLU A 206 -10.16 6.07 6.62
C GLU A 206 -10.18 5.05 5.45
N LEU A 207 -9.39 5.31 4.40
CA LEU A 207 -9.26 4.45 3.21
C LEU A 207 -9.05 2.97 3.57
N HIS A 208 -8.34 2.68 4.68
CA HIS A 208 -8.11 1.33 5.16
C HIS A 208 -9.39 0.54 5.52
N ALA A 209 -10.51 1.22 5.70
CA ALA A 209 -11.79 0.57 5.98
C ALA A 209 -12.57 0.25 4.70
N ILE A 210 -12.19 0.82 3.55
CA ILE A 210 -12.84 0.61 2.27
C ILE A 210 -12.35 -0.73 1.70
N LYS A 211 -13.26 -1.70 1.64
CA LYS A 211 -12.99 -3.04 1.10
C LYS A 211 -13.21 -3.08 -0.41
N ASP A 212 -14.23 -2.39 -0.89
CA ASP A 212 -14.61 -2.34 -2.29
C ASP A 212 -13.93 -1.16 -2.99
N ARG A 213 -13.14 -1.46 -4.01
CA ARG A 213 -12.45 -0.47 -4.83
C ARG A 213 -13.43 0.42 -5.60
N ASN A 214 -14.62 -0.08 -5.91
CA ASN A 214 -15.61 0.61 -6.74
C ASN A 214 -15.90 2.05 -6.28
N LEU A 215 -16.01 2.27 -4.97
CA LEU A 215 -16.20 3.62 -4.43
C LEU A 215 -15.07 4.57 -4.83
N TYR A 216 -13.81 4.12 -4.75
CA TYR A 216 -12.66 4.93 -5.12
C TYR A 216 -12.65 5.21 -6.63
N ASP A 217 -12.85 4.18 -7.45
CA ASP A 217 -12.81 4.30 -8.91
C ASP A 217 -13.89 5.27 -9.42
N VAL A 218 -15.13 5.14 -8.94
CA VAL A 218 -16.24 6.05 -9.31
C VAL A 218 -15.95 7.51 -8.90
N LEU A 219 -15.31 7.74 -7.74
CA LEU A 219 -14.94 9.09 -7.33
C LEU A 219 -13.87 9.70 -8.23
N VAL A 220 -12.86 8.91 -8.63
CA VAL A 220 -11.80 9.36 -9.53
C VAL A 220 -12.34 9.59 -10.95
N ASP A 221 -13.16 8.68 -11.47
CA ASP A 221 -13.81 8.81 -12.77
C ASP A 221 -14.72 10.04 -12.83
N GLY A 222 -15.46 10.32 -11.74
CA GLY A 222 -16.30 11.50 -11.58
C GLY A 222 -15.53 12.83 -11.60
N MET A 223 -14.21 12.81 -11.56
CA MET A 223 -13.33 14.00 -11.65
C MET A 223 -12.83 14.28 -13.08
N SER A 224 -13.01 13.36 -14.00
CA SER A 224 -12.40 13.38 -15.35
C SER A 224 -12.77 14.62 -16.18
N ALA A 225 -13.92 15.26 -15.93
CA ALA A 225 -14.38 16.46 -16.63
C ALA A 225 -13.81 17.78 -16.05
N ARG A 226 -13.05 17.72 -14.94
CA ARG A 226 -12.48 18.92 -14.30
C ARG A 226 -11.00 19.08 -14.65
N GLU A 227 -10.56 20.33 -14.83
CA GLU A 227 -9.18 20.62 -15.23
C GLU A 227 -8.17 20.45 -14.10
N GLN A 228 -8.54 20.76 -12.87
CA GLN A 228 -7.67 20.62 -11.68
C GLN A 228 -8.40 20.04 -10.47
N PRO A 229 -8.99 18.84 -10.59
CA PRO A 229 -9.66 18.21 -9.46
C PRO A 229 -8.67 17.80 -8.36
N LEU A 230 -9.17 17.45 -7.18
CA LEU A 230 -8.36 16.93 -6.08
C LEU A 230 -9.01 15.73 -5.42
N CYS A 231 -8.37 14.57 -5.52
CA CYS A 231 -8.64 13.42 -4.67
C CYS A 231 -7.74 13.52 -3.42
N LEU A 232 -8.32 13.83 -2.27
CA LEU A 232 -7.59 13.90 -1.00
C LEU A 232 -7.89 12.66 -0.17
N ILE A 233 -6.88 11.82 0.02
CA ILE A 233 -6.99 10.60 0.82
C ILE A 233 -6.32 10.82 2.17
N ILE A 234 -7.05 10.56 3.25
CA ILE A 234 -6.55 10.66 4.62
C ILE A 234 -6.81 9.36 5.36
N SER A 235 -5.77 8.69 5.87
CA SER A 235 -5.92 7.36 6.46
C SER A 235 -4.89 7.08 7.57
N THR A 236 -5.12 5.98 8.28
CA THR A 236 -4.11 5.21 9.02
C THR A 236 -3.90 3.89 8.31
N ALA A 237 -2.88 3.11 8.69
CA ALA A 237 -2.68 1.77 8.15
C ALA A 237 -3.84 0.81 8.45
N GLY A 238 -4.62 1.07 9.50
CA GLY A 238 -5.75 0.23 9.91
C GLY A 238 -5.35 -1.23 10.16
N THR A 239 -6.36 -2.06 10.41
CA THR A 239 -6.18 -3.51 10.65
C THR A 239 -6.77 -4.39 9.55
N VAL A 240 -7.52 -3.80 8.62
CA VAL A 240 -8.04 -4.48 7.44
C VAL A 240 -6.92 -4.60 6.41
N ARG A 241 -6.80 -5.77 5.77
CA ARG A 241 -5.83 -6.05 4.72
C ARG A 241 -6.55 -6.39 3.42
N GLU A 242 -5.81 -6.35 2.31
CA GLU A 242 -6.32 -6.70 0.96
C GLU A 242 -7.41 -5.75 0.45
N GLY A 243 -7.41 -4.53 0.94
CA GLY A 243 -8.26 -3.46 0.45
C GLY A 243 -7.49 -2.47 -0.41
N ILE A 244 -8.20 -1.47 -0.92
CA ILE A 244 -7.62 -0.37 -1.72
C ILE A 244 -6.47 0.35 -0.98
N PHE A 245 -6.47 0.36 0.37
CA PHE A 245 -5.38 0.94 1.15
C PHE A 245 -4.04 0.24 0.90
N ASP A 246 -4.03 -1.11 0.86
CA ASP A 246 -2.77 -1.85 0.64
C ASP A 246 -2.23 -1.64 -0.78
N VAL A 247 -3.11 -1.47 -1.78
CA VAL A 247 -2.73 -1.10 -3.16
C VAL A 247 -2.09 0.29 -3.18
N LYS A 248 -2.73 1.29 -2.57
CA LYS A 248 -2.22 2.67 -2.49
C LYS A 248 -0.94 2.78 -1.66
N TYR A 249 -0.81 1.97 -0.62
CA TYR A 249 0.42 1.93 0.16
C TYR A 249 1.59 1.30 -0.63
N SER A 250 1.34 0.25 -1.42
CA SER A 250 2.35 -0.33 -2.31
C SER A 250 2.75 0.67 -3.40
N GLU A 251 1.80 1.37 -3.99
CA GLU A 251 2.06 2.47 -4.93
C GLU A 251 2.93 3.58 -4.29
N ALA A 252 2.65 3.95 -3.03
CA ALA A 252 3.48 4.90 -2.30
C ALA A 252 4.92 4.41 -2.13
N GLN A 253 5.12 3.12 -1.83
CA GLN A 253 6.46 2.52 -1.73
C GLN A 253 7.18 2.56 -3.07
N ASP A 254 6.51 2.15 -4.16
CA ASP A 254 7.09 2.12 -5.50
C ASP A 254 7.50 3.53 -5.98
N ILE A 255 6.65 4.54 -5.77
CA ILE A 255 6.93 5.94 -6.12
C ILE A 255 8.08 6.51 -5.28
N ILE A 256 8.05 6.32 -3.95
CA ILE A 256 9.09 6.87 -3.07
C ILE A 256 10.44 6.20 -3.34
N ASN A 257 10.47 4.89 -3.58
CA ASN A 257 11.68 4.17 -3.98
C ASN A 257 12.15 4.58 -5.39
N GLY A 258 11.21 4.92 -6.28
CA GLY A 258 11.49 5.40 -7.63
C GLY A 258 12.14 6.80 -7.71
N TYR A 259 12.13 7.58 -6.64
CA TYR A 259 12.72 8.92 -6.64
C TYR A 259 14.22 8.94 -6.95
N ASP A 260 14.96 7.86 -6.66
CA ASP A 260 16.40 7.78 -6.92
C ASP A 260 16.74 7.32 -8.34
N ASN A 261 15.98 6.38 -8.87
CA ASN A 261 16.32 5.66 -10.11
C ASN A 261 15.33 5.92 -11.27
N GLY A 262 14.25 6.67 -11.02
CA GLY A 262 13.22 6.95 -12.02
C GLY A 262 12.43 5.71 -12.46
N SER A 263 12.49 4.60 -11.72
CA SER A 263 11.87 3.33 -12.14
C SER A 263 10.35 3.39 -12.21
N TYR A 264 9.71 4.14 -11.33
CA TYR A 264 8.27 4.43 -11.37
C TYR A 264 8.00 5.79 -10.73
N ILE A 265 7.45 6.71 -11.52
CA ILE A 265 7.04 8.05 -11.04
C ILE A 265 5.66 8.33 -11.61
N ASP A 266 4.69 8.61 -10.75
CA ASP A 266 3.46 9.30 -11.13
C ASP A 266 3.56 10.74 -10.64
N GLU A 267 3.70 11.66 -11.59
CA GLU A 267 3.90 13.09 -11.30
C GLU A 267 2.65 13.76 -10.71
N HIS A 268 1.49 13.12 -10.79
CA HIS A 268 0.21 13.67 -10.33
C HIS A 268 -0.23 13.17 -8.97
N VAL A 269 0.53 12.24 -8.38
CA VAL A 269 0.24 11.68 -7.05
C VAL A 269 1.30 12.14 -6.02
N LEU A 270 0.82 12.60 -4.87
CA LEU A 270 1.66 13.02 -3.75
C LEU A 270 1.40 12.13 -2.53
N PHE A 271 2.44 11.53 -1.98
CA PHE A 271 2.35 10.75 -0.76
C PHE A 271 3.10 11.40 0.41
N PHE A 272 2.41 11.54 1.54
CA PHE A 272 3.00 11.83 2.85
C PHE A 272 2.68 10.67 3.79
N VAL A 273 3.66 9.82 4.04
CA VAL A 273 3.51 8.60 4.84
C VAL A 273 4.32 8.72 6.12
N TYR A 274 3.60 8.91 7.24
CA TYR A 274 4.15 8.96 8.59
C TYR A 274 3.97 7.61 9.27
N GLU A 275 5.06 6.89 9.50
CA GLU A 275 5.07 5.56 10.11
C GLU A 275 6.34 5.38 10.94
N LEU A 276 6.50 4.25 11.63
CA LEU A 276 7.81 3.84 12.15
C LEU A 276 8.64 3.26 10.99
N ASP A 277 9.96 3.39 11.07
CA ASP A 277 10.85 2.78 10.08
C ASP A 277 11.08 1.29 10.37
N ASP A 278 11.08 0.92 11.65
CA ASP A 278 11.26 -0.45 12.14
C ASP A 278 10.15 -0.79 13.16
N ARG A 279 9.73 -2.06 13.13
CA ARG A 279 8.70 -2.56 14.05
C ARG A 279 9.08 -2.37 15.51
N GLU A 280 10.33 -2.61 15.87
CA GLU A 280 10.81 -2.54 17.26
C GLU A 280 10.86 -1.11 17.82
N GLU A 281 10.73 -0.09 16.97
CA GLU A 281 10.67 1.31 17.38
C GLU A 281 9.41 1.67 18.19
N TRP A 282 8.35 0.81 18.15
CA TRP A 282 7.12 1.08 18.90
C TRP A 282 7.32 1.16 20.41
N GLN A 283 8.43 0.64 20.93
CA GLN A 283 8.80 0.69 22.33
C GLN A 283 9.70 1.88 22.69
N LYS A 284 10.23 2.59 21.68
CA LYS A 284 11.18 3.70 21.83
C LYS A 284 10.42 5.04 21.78
N PRO A 285 10.28 5.77 22.92
CA PRO A 285 9.49 6.99 22.98
C PRO A 285 9.92 8.08 21.99
N GLU A 286 11.23 8.16 21.68
CA GLU A 286 11.81 9.09 20.72
C GLU A 286 11.36 8.84 19.28
N CYS A 287 11.01 7.59 18.93
CA CYS A 287 10.54 7.22 17.60
C CYS A 287 9.03 7.49 17.38
N PHE A 288 8.25 7.70 18.45
CA PHE A 288 6.79 7.87 18.34
C PHE A 288 6.39 9.00 17.42
N ILE A 289 7.20 10.04 17.33
CA ILE A 289 6.94 11.21 16.51
C ILE A 289 7.02 10.90 15.00
N LYS A 290 7.75 9.85 14.59
CA LYS A 290 7.86 9.43 13.19
C LYS A 290 6.49 9.16 12.57
N ALA A 291 5.61 8.47 13.30
CA ALA A 291 4.24 8.19 12.88
C ALA A 291 3.23 9.26 13.35
N ASN A 292 3.64 10.13 14.26
CA ASN A 292 2.76 11.09 14.95
C ASN A 292 3.38 12.48 14.99
N PRO A 293 3.46 13.19 13.83
CA PRO A 293 4.14 14.50 13.77
C PRO A 293 3.48 15.59 14.64
N GLY A 294 2.21 15.42 15.05
CA GLY A 294 1.48 16.30 15.97
C GLY A 294 1.58 15.86 17.45
N LEU A 295 2.56 15.02 17.80
CA LEU A 295 2.72 14.52 19.16
C LEU A 295 3.15 15.64 20.10
N GLY A 296 2.45 15.78 21.24
CA GLY A 296 2.68 16.85 22.22
C GLY A 296 1.82 18.11 22.00
N THR A 297 1.36 18.34 20.79
CA THR A 297 0.55 19.52 20.42
C THR A 297 -0.89 19.15 20.08
N ILE A 298 -1.10 18.28 19.08
CA ILE A 298 -2.42 17.80 18.65
C ILE A 298 -2.76 16.50 19.38
N LYS A 299 -1.79 15.57 19.47
CA LYS A 299 -1.92 14.25 20.11
C LYS A 299 -1.18 14.23 21.45
N SER A 300 -1.82 13.71 22.50
CA SER A 300 -1.21 13.62 23.83
C SER A 300 -0.11 12.54 23.88
N LEU A 301 1.12 12.96 24.20
CA LEU A 301 2.25 12.06 24.43
C LEU A 301 1.96 11.10 25.59
N ALA A 302 1.45 11.62 26.72
CA ALA A 302 1.16 10.78 27.90
C ALA A 302 0.13 9.69 27.62
N GLN A 303 -0.91 9.99 26.80
CA GLN A 303 -1.88 8.97 26.40
C GLN A 303 -1.27 7.90 25.50
N LEU A 304 -0.37 8.27 24.59
CA LEU A 304 0.31 7.31 23.71
C LEU A 304 1.27 6.42 24.52
N GLN A 305 2.07 7.02 25.43
CA GLN A 305 2.94 6.27 26.35
C GLN A 305 2.17 5.27 27.21
N ASN A 306 0.99 5.65 27.71
CA ASN A 306 0.14 4.73 28.47
C ASN A 306 -0.39 3.56 27.61
N LYS A 307 -0.73 3.80 26.33
CA LYS A 307 -1.10 2.72 25.41
C LYS A 307 0.07 1.75 25.16
N VAL A 308 1.27 2.28 24.96
CA VAL A 308 2.49 1.50 24.77
C VAL A 308 2.77 0.63 26.00
N LYS A 309 2.76 1.21 27.20
CA LYS A 309 2.93 0.45 28.44
C LYS A 309 1.92 -0.70 28.58
N LYS A 310 0.64 -0.46 28.28
CA LYS A 310 -0.39 -1.51 28.29
C LYS A 310 -0.11 -2.60 27.26
N ALA A 311 0.34 -2.25 26.06
CA ALA A 311 0.65 -3.20 25.00
C ALA A 311 1.91 -4.04 25.32
N GLN A 312 2.89 -3.49 26.04
CA GLN A 312 4.06 -4.24 26.53
C GLN A 312 3.67 -5.38 27.49
N HIS A 313 2.57 -5.21 28.24
CA HIS A 313 2.04 -6.23 29.17
C HIS A 313 0.91 -7.07 28.58
N ASN A 314 0.36 -6.70 27.42
CA ASN A 314 -0.71 -7.44 26.76
C ASN A 314 -0.47 -7.48 25.24
N PRO A 315 0.05 -8.60 24.71
CA PRO A 315 0.37 -8.79 23.29
C PRO A 315 -0.82 -8.58 22.34
N GLU A 316 -2.05 -8.82 22.78
CA GLU A 316 -3.26 -8.61 21.95
C GLU A 316 -3.47 -7.14 21.56
N LEU A 317 -2.96 -6.22 22.37
CA LEU A 317 -3.07 -4.77 22.10
C LEU A 317 -2.04 -4.27 21.09
N VAL A 318 -0.92 -4.99 20.90
CA VAL A 318 0.22 -4.57 20.08
C VAL A 318 -0.21 -4.34 18.64
N LYS A 319 -0.88 -5.30 18.02
CA LYS A 319 -1.33 -5.19 16.63
C LYS A 319 -2.19 -3.93 16.39
N ASN A 320 -3.15 -3.68 17.27
CA ASN A 320 -4.04 -2.53 17.15
C ASN A 320 -3.28 -1.20 17.34
N LEU A 321 -2.31 -1.18 18.26
CA LEU A 321 -1.43 -0.04 18.49
C LEU A 321 -0.55 0.24 17.27
N LEU A 322 0.13 -0.79 16.75
CA LEU A 322 1.01 -0.69 15.59
C LEU A 322 0.25 -0.18 14.35
N CYS A 323 -0.89 -0.79 14.02
CA CYS A 323 -1.66 -0.37 12.84
C CYS A 323 -2.26 1.03 12.96
N LYS A 324 -2.79 1.41 14.13
CA LYS A 324 -3.60 2.62 14.27
C LYS A 324 -2.84 3.84 14.79
N ASP A 325 -1.86 3.62 15.65
CA ASP A 325 -1.10 4.71 16.25
C ASP A 325 0.29 4.89 15.60
N PHE A 326 0.85 3.83 14.99
CA PHE A 326 2.18 3.87 14.39
C PHE A 326 2.22 3.56 12.89
N ASN A 327 1.09 3.30 12.26
CA ASN A 327 0.93 3.01 10.83
C ASN A 327 1.76 1.81 10.31
N MET A 328 2.16 0.92 11.22
CA MET A 328 2.81 -0.34 10.84
C MET A 328 1.75 -1.34 10.39
N ARG A 329 1.93 -1.92 9.20
CA ARG A 329 1.02 -2.96 8.70
C ARG A 329 1.29 -4.27 9.43
N GLU A 330 0.29 -4.82 10.08
CA GLU A 330 0.35 -6.11 10.76
C GLU A 330 -0.51 -7.14 10.03
N THR A 331 0.00 -8.34 9.90
CA THR A 331 -0.72 -9.50 9.38
C THR A 331 -1.79 -9.98 10.37
N SER A 332 -2.68 -10.89 9.96
CA SER A 332 -3.69 -11.46 10.86
C SER A 332 -3.03 -12.20 12.04
N GLY A 333 -3.68 -12.27 13.20
CA GLY A 333 -3.14 -12.96 14.38
C GLY A 333 -2.91 -14.46 14.21
N SER A 334 -3.41 -15.06 13.12
CA SER A 334 -3.16 -16.45 12.70
C SER A 334 -2.10 -16.56 11.58
N ALA A 335 -1.53 -15.45 11.14
CA ALA A 335 -0.55 -15.46 10.06
C ALA A 335 0.73 -16.18 10.48
N TRP A 336 1.36 -16.86 9.53
CA TRP A 336 2.61 -17.57 9.72
C TRP A 336 3.77 -16.64 10.09
N LEU A 337 3.94 -15.55 9.36
CA LEU A 337 5.02 -14.56 9.52
C LEU A 337 4.44 -13.14 9.57
N THR A 338 5.20 -12.21 10.12
CA THR A 338 4.86 -10.78 10.08
C THR A 338 5.09 -10.22 8.68
N PHE A 339 4.47 -9.09 8.36
CA PHE A 339 4.74 -8.42 7.08
C PHE A 339 6.22 -8.06 6.91
N GLU A 340 6.85 -7.62 7.97
CA GLU A 340 8.28 -7.29 7.99
C GLU A 340 9.16 -8.50 7.68
N ASP A 341 8.85 -9.66 8.27
CA ASP A 341 9.53 -10.92 7.97
C ASP A 341 9.43 -11.28 6.48
N LEU A 342 8.27 -11.05 5.87
CA LEU A 342 7.99 -11.37 4.47
C LEU A 342 8.58 -10.38 3.48
N ASN A 343 8.63 -9.08 3.84
CA ASN A 343 8.99 -8.02 2.90
C ASN A 343 10.47 -8.07 2.55
N ASN A 344 10.78 -8.49 1.31
CA ASN A 344 12.11 -8.37 0.70
C ASN A 344 11.95 -7.64 -0.64
N GLU A 345 12.57 -6.48 -0.76
CA GLU A 345 12.48 -5.59 -1.93
C GLU A 345 13.65 -5.80 -2.89
N GLU A 346 14.58 -6.69 -2.55
CA GLU A 346 15.72 -7.01 -3.39
C GLU A 346 15.28 -7.67 -4.70
N CYS A 347 15.86 -7.18 -5.81
CA CYS A 347 15.56 -7.65 -7.15
C CYS A 347 16.80 -8.24 -7.80
N PHE A 348 16.57 -9.18 -8.72
CA PHE A 348 17.62 -9.81 -9.52
C PHE A 348 17.18 -10.00 -10.97
N ASP A 349 18.14 -10.14 -11.86
CA ASP A 349 17.95 -10.56 -13.25
C ASP A 349 18.58 -11.95 -13.46
N ILE A 350 17.76 -12.92 -13.91
CA ILE A 350 18.23 -14.30 -14.14
C ILE A 350 19.33 -14.33 -15.19
N GLY A 351 19.23 -13.50 -16.23
CA GLY A 351 20.23 -13.43 -17.30
C GLY A 351 21.60 -12.92 -16.81
N GLN A 352 21.62 -12.03 -15.81
CA GLN A 352 22.86 -11.54 -15.18
C GLN A 352 23.40 -12.53 -14.14
N LEU A 353 22.53 -13.20 -13.39
CA LEU A 353 22.92 -14.20 -12.40
C LEU A 353 23.49 -15.46 -13.05
N GLN A 354 22.97 -15.86 -14.22
CA GLN A 354 23.36 -17.03 -14.97
C GLN A 354 23.42 -18.32 -14.14
N PRO A 355 22.36 -18.68 -13.40
CA PRO A 355 22.34 -19.91 -12.63
C PRO A 355 22.35 -21.11 -13.58
N ARG A 356 23.14 -22.15 -13.25
CA ARG A 356 23.21 -23.37 -14.05
C ARG A 356 22.06 -24.34 -13.75
N TYR A 357 21.65 -24.41 -12.49
CA TYR A 357 20.71 -25.39 -12.00
C TYR A 357 19.58 -24.73 -11.22
N PHE A 358 18.41 -25.33 -11.26
CA PHE A 358 17.29 -24.93 -10.40
C PHE A 358 16.51 -26.12 -9.89
N ILE A 359 15.77 -25.91 -8.83
CA ILE A 359 14.79 -26.83 -8.28
C ILE A 359 13.41 -26.26 -8.56
N GLY A 360 12.57 -27.07 -9.22
CA GLY A 360 11.17 -26.75 -9.47
C GLY A 360 10.30 -26.97 -8.24
N GLY A 361 9.19 -26.25 -8.17
CA GLY A 361 8.08 -26.53 -7.27
C GLY A 361 6.77 -26.20 -7.96
N ALA A 362 5.73 -26.97 -7.71
CA ALA A 362 4.42 -26.71 -8.29
C ALA A 362 3.31 -26.90 -7.26
N ASP A 363 2.33 -26.00 -7.32
CA ASP A 363 1.02 -26.16 -6.69
C ASP A 363 -0.05 -26.00 -7.76
N LEU A 364 -0.69 -27.11 -8.11
CA LEU A 364 -1.62 -27.19 -9.24
C LEU A 364 -3.06 -27.23 -8.73
N SER A 365 -3.85 -26.27 -9.12
CA SER A 365 -5.28 -26.31 -8.87
C SER A 365 -5.97 -27.40 -9.71
N HIS A 366 -7.05 -27.98 -9.19
CA HIS A 366 -7.80 -29.00 -9.94
C HIS A 366 -8.51 -28.44 -11.17
N THR A 367 -9.04 -27.20 -11.14
CA THR A 367 -9.82 -26.67 -12.27
C THR A 367 -9.87 -25.16 -12.40
N THR A 368 -10.09 -24.40 -11.31
CA THR A 368 -10.50 -22.99 -11.38
C THR A 368 -9.76 -22.07 -10.41
N ASP A 369 -8.90 -22.62 -9.56
CA ASP A 369 -8.11 -21.86 -8.59
C ASP A 369 -6.77 -21.44 -9.18
N LEU A 370 -6.10 -20.51 -8.50
CA LEU A 370 -4.78 -20.06 -8.86
C LEU A 370 -3.80 -21.24 -8.90
N THR A 371 -3.02 -21.34 -9.96
CA THR A 371 -1.93 -22.31 -10.09
C THR A 371 -0.61 -21.58 -10.04
N CYS A 372 0.39 -22.15 -9.38
CA CYS A 372 1.71 -21.56 -9.27
C CYS A 372 2.82 -22.58 -9.54
N ALA A 373 3.85 -22.15 -10.28
CA ALA A 373 5.12 -22.85 -10.40
C ALA A 373 6.26 -21.96 -9.90
N THR A 374 7.24 -22.59 -9.25
CA THR A 374 8.42 -21.97 -8.64
C THR A 374 9.67 -22.56 -9.26
N ALA A 375 10.64 -21.69 -9.59
CA ALA A 375 12.03 -22.07 -9.83
C ALA A 375 12.89 -21.47 -8.72
N LEU A 376 13.54 -22.32 -7.95
CA LEU A 376 14.38 -21.96 -6.82
C LEU A 376 15.83 -22.30 -7.16
N PHE A 377 16.75 -21.35 -6.99
CA PHE A 377 18.15 -21.55 -7.34
C PHE A 377 19.10 -20.72 -6.46
N LYS A 378 20.37 -21.13 -6.43
CA LYS A 378 21.47 -20.44 -5.76
C LYS A 378 22.60 -20.25 -6.75
N LYS A 379 23.38 -19.19 -6.59
CA LYS A 379 24.60 -18.95 -7.37
C LYS A 379 25.81 -19.62 -6.73
N MET A 380 25.84 -19.70 -5.40
CA MET A 380 26.88 -20.31 -4.58
C MET A 380 26.21 -21.11 -3.47
N ALA A 381 26.85 -22.18 -2.99
CA ALA A 381 26.33 -23.07 -1.97
C ALA A 381 25.81 -22.32 -0.72
N ASP A 382 26.57 -21.36 -0.21
CA ASP A 382 26.23 -20.56 0.98
C ASP A 382 25.54 -19.23 0.65
N GLY A 383 25.24 -18.99 -0.63
CA GLY A 383 24.61 -17.76 -1.10
C GLY A 383 23.11 -17.68 -0.81
N PRO A 384 22.50 -16.53 -1.15
CA PRO A 384 21.06 -16.36 -1.05
C PRO A 384 20.30 -17.30 -1.99
N ILE A 385 19.05 -17.56 -1.64
CA ILE A 385 18.11 -18.37 -2.41
C ILE A 385 17.31 -17.41 -3.29
N TYR A 386 17.41 -17.56 -4.60
CA TYR A 386 16.66 -16.79 -5.58
C TYR A 386 15.41 -17.56 -5.97
N VAL A 387 14.28 -16.86 -6.06
CA VAL A 387 12.97 -17.44 -6.36
C VAL A 387 12.35 -16.71 -7.55
N SER A 388 12.10 -17.43 -8.63
CA SER A 388 11.26 -16.98 -9.74
C SER A 388 9.97 -17.75 -9.73
N GLN A 389 8.83 -17.07 -9.89
CA GLN A 389 7.52 -17.71 -9.94
C GLN A 389 6.71 -17.25 -11.12
N MET A 390 5.86 -18.15 -11.61
CA MET A 390 4.82 -17.84 -12.58
C MET A 390 3.48 -18.38 -12.07
N TYR A 391 2.43 -17.63 -12.38
CA TYR A 391 1.07 -17.92 -11.96
C TYR A 391 0.15 -18.04 -13.16
N TRP A 392 -0.90 -18.85 -13.05
CA TRP A 392 -1.92 -19.04 -14.09
C TRP A 392 -3.32 -18.93 -13.49
N LEU A 393 -4.21 -18.32 -14.25
CA LEU A 393 -5.64 -18.26 -13.98
C LEU A 393 -6.41 -18.38 -15.31
N PRO A 394 -7.56 -19.07 -15.36
CA PRO A 394 -8.40 -19.09 -16.54
C PRO A 394 -8.86 -17.68 -16.91
N GLU A 395 -8.78 -17.33 -18.21
CA GLU A 395 -9.14 -15.98 -18.70
C GLU A 395 -10.60 -15.64 -18.40
N ASP A 396 -11.51 -16.59 -18.60
CA ASP A 396 -12.95 -16.40 -18.36
C ASP A 396 -13.29 -16.13 -16.88
N LEU A 397 -12.39 -16.46 -15.96
CA LEU A 397 -12.61 -16.33 -14.51
C LEU A 397 -11.89 -15.14 -13.87
N ILE A 398 -11.09 -14.38 -14.63
CA ILE A 398 -10.26 -13.28 -14.08
C ILE A 398 -11.12 -12.21 -13.42
N GLU A 399 -12.21 -11.79 -14.05
CA GLU A 399 -13.10 -10.75 -13.50
C GLU A 399 -13.82 -11.25 -12.25
N GLU A 400 -14.44 -12.43 -12.31
CA GLU A 400 -15.14 -13.03 -11.18
C GLU A 400 -14.19 -13.23 -9.98
N ARG A 401 -12.99 -13.75 -10.23
CA ARG A 401 -11.96 -13.94 -9.19
C ARG A 401 -11.41 -12.63 -8.65
N SER A 402 -11.27 -11.61 -9.51
CA SER A 402 -10.87 -10.28 -9.07
C SER A 402 -11.87 -9.69 -8.07
N GLU A 403 -13.16 -9.89 -8.31
CA GLU A 403 -14.21 -9.48 -7.39
C GLU A 403 -14.23 -10.29 -6.08
N GLN A 404 -14.10 -11.62 -6.18
CA GLN A 404 -14.12 -12.51 -5.01
C GLN A 404 -12.92 -12.30 -4.10
N ASP A 405 -11.71 -12.28 -4.68
CA ASP A 405 -10.46 -12.20 -3.93
C ASP A 405 -10.08 -10.74 -3.60
N LYS A 406 -10.78 -9.75 -4.19
CA LYS A 406 -10.51 -8.30 -4.09
C LYS A 406 -9.12 -7.93 -4.60
N ILE A 407 -8.68 -8.62 -5.65
CA ILE A 407 -7.36 -8.48 -6.28
C ILE A 407 -7.54 -8.16 -7.76
N GLN A 408 -6.74 -7.23 -8.28
CA GLN A 408 -6.73 -6.90 -9.72
C GLN A 408 -5.81 -7.84 -10.48
N TYR A 409 -6.28 -9.04 -10.78
CA TYR A 409 -5.49 -10.02 -11.53
C TYR A 409 -5.08 -9.50 -12.93
N ASN A 410 -5.91 -8.69 -13.57
CA ASN A 410 -5.60 -8.07 -14.85
C ASN A 410 -4.29 -7.24 -14.83
N LEU A 411 -4.00 -6.52 -13.74
CA LEU A 411 -2.75 -5.78 -13.61
C LEU A 411 -1.53 -6.72 -13.52
N TRP A 412 -1.67 -7.86 -12.86
CA TRP A 412 -0.60 -8.83 -12.78
C TRP A 412 -0.35 -9.51 -14.12
N VAL A 413 -1.41 -9.75 -14.92
CA VAL A 413 -1.28 -10.26 -16.29
C VAL A 413 -0.57 -9.22 -17.18
N GLN A 414 -0.97 -7.95 -17.14
CA GLN A 414 -0.35 -6.87 -17.90
C GLN A 414 1.14 -6.69 -17.55
N ARG A 415 1.51 -6.89 -16.28
CA ARG A 415 2.90 -6.82 -15.80
C ARG A 415 3.70 -8.08 -16.10
N GLY A 416 3.11 -9.11 -16.71
CA GLY A 416 3.79 -10.39 -17.00
C GLY A 416 4.09 -11.24 -15.77
N LEU A 417 3.49 -10.95 -14.62
CA LEU A 417 3.67 -11.70 -13.37
C LEU A 417 2.74 -12.91 -13.30
N MET A 418 1.71 -12.95 -14.14
CA MET A 418 0.70 -13.99 -14.26
C MET A 418 0.35 -14.18 -15.72
N ARG A 419 -0.07 -15.39 -16.07
CA ARG A 419 -0.57 -15.74 -17.41
C ARG A 419 -2.06 -16.06 -17.37
N ALA A 420 -2.83 -15.47 -18.24
CA ALA A 420 -4.21 -15.85 -18.50
C ALA A 420 -4.22 -17.09 -19.42
N CYS A 421 -4.91 -18.16 -19.02
CA CYS A 421 -5.12 -19.32 -19.86
C CYS A 421 -6.44 -19.20 -20.59
N ALA A 422 -6.46 -19.38 -21.92
CA ALA A 422 -7.67 -19.27 -22.72
C ALA A 422 -8.76 -20.26 -22.25
N GLY A 423 -9.98 -19.76 -22.06
CA GLY A 423 -11.14 -20.52 -21.60
C GLY A 423 -11.26 -20.57 -20.07
N ASN A 424 -11.97 -21.58 -19.57
CA ASN A 424 -12.38 -21.71 -18.17
C ASN A 424 -11.52 -22.69 -17.33
N LYS A 425 -10.41 -23.20 -17.89
CA LYS A 425 -9.52 -24.16 -17.20
C LYS A 425 -8.05 -23.86 -17.50
N ILE A 426 -7.20 -24.13 -16.52
CA ILE A 426 -5.74 -24.07 -16.69
C ILE A 426 -5.30 -25.35 -17.41
N ARG A 427 -4.55 -25.18 -18.49
CA ARG A 427 -3.89 -26.29 -19.17
C ARG A 427 -2.58 -26.58 -18.46
N LYS A 428 -2.40 -27.83 -18.03
CA LYS A 428 -1.22 -28.22 -17.26
C LYS A 428 0.06 -28.16 -18.08
N GLU A 429 -0.05 -28.31 -19.39
CA GLU A 429 1.04 -28.12 -20.36
C GLU A 429 1.61 -26.68 -20.31
N ASP A 430 0.80 -25.68 -20.01
CA ASP A 430 1.27 -24.29 -19.88
C ASP A 430 2.27 -24.13 -18.71
N VAL A 431 2.09 -24.92 -17.64
CA VAL A 431 3.00 -24.97 -16.50
C VAL A 431 4.32 -25.64 -16.88
N THR A 432 4.26 -26.78 -17.57
CA THR A 432 5.45 -27.49 -18.09
C THR A 432 6.24 -26.57 -19.04
N ASN A 433 5.55 -25.91 -19.96
CA ASN A 433 6.15 -25.01 -20.93
C ASN A 433 6.93 -23.87 -20.27
N TRP A 434 6.47 -23.37 -19.13
CA TRP A 434 7.23 -22.36 -18.40
C TRP A 434 8.57 -22.89 -17.88
N PHE A 435 8.64 -24.10 -17.36
CA PHE A 435 9.91 -24.71 -16.97
C PHE A 435 10.83 -24.94 -18.20
N VAL A 436 10.26 -25.37 -19.33
CA VAL A 436 10.99 -25.51 -20.60
C VAL A 436 11.49 -24.14 -21.10
N GLU A 437 10.71 -23.07 -20.94
CA GLU A 437 11.16 -21.70 -21.25
C GLU A 437 12.38 -21.28 -20.43
N LEU A 438 12.43 -21.60 -19.12
CA LEU A 438 13.60 -21.30 -18.28
C LEU A 438 14.85 -22.03 -18.79
N VAL A 439 14.71 -23.30 -19.17
CA VAL A 439 15.82 -24.08 -19.77
C VAL A 439 16.28 -23.42 -21.08
N ASN A 440 15.37 -23.17 -22.00
CA ASN A 440 15.72 -22.66 -23.33
C ASN A 440 16.23 -21.22 -23.32
N LYS A 441 15.62 -20.36 -22.49
CA LYS A 441 15.94 -18.93 -22.46
C LYS A 441 17.20 -18.63 -21.67
N TYR A 442 17.43 -19.32 -20.56
CA TYR A 442 18.51 -19.01 -19.64
C TYR A 442 19.59 -20.10 -19.56
N GLY A 443 19.42 -21.22 -20.27
CA GLY A 443 20.36 -22.35 -20.24
C GLY A 443 20.40 -23.09 -18.90
N MET A 444 19.37 -22.93 -18.08
CA MET A 444 19.27 -23.59 -16.77
C MET A 444 18.90 -25.06 -16.92
N MET A 445 19.35 -25.91 -16.01
CA MET A 445 18.95 -27.31 -15.93
C MET A 445 18.12 -27.53 -14.66
N MET A 446 16.92 -28.13 -14.81
CA MET A 446 16.14 -28.56 -13.66
C MET A 446 16.71 -29.87 -13.12
N LEU A 447 17.07 -29.87 -11.84
CA LEU A 447 17.58 -31.09 -11.19
C LEU A 447 16.43 -31.91 -10.59
N TRP A 448 15.55 -31.25 -9.83
CA TRP A 448 14.37 -31.87 -9.21
C TRP A 448 13.19 -30.91 -9.24
N CYS A 449 11.98 -31.45 -9.14
CA CYS A 449 10.74 -30.68 -9.04
C CYS A 449 9.82 -31.28 -7.98
N GLY A 450 9.57 -30.54 -6.91
CA GLY A 450 8.64 -30.91 -5.85
C GLY A 450 7.19 -30.61 -6.19
N TYR A 451 6.29 -31.54 -5.94
CA TYR A 451 4.86 -31.37 -6.24
C TYR A 451 3.96 -32.10 -5.26
N ASP A 452 2.71 -31.61 -5.11
CA ASP A 452 1.66 -32.35 -4.39
C ASP A 452 1.08 -33.46 -5.26
N SER A 453 1.23 -34.71 -4.81
CA SER A 453 0.78 -35.88 -5.54
C SER A 453 -0.74 -35.96 -5.75
N TRP A 454 -1.56 -35.30 -4.92
CA TRP A 454 -3.03 -35.32 -5.03
C TRP A 454 -3.56 -34.58 -6.26
N SER A 455 -2.91 -33.51 -6.65
CA SER A 455 -3.40 -32.62 -7.71
C SER A 455 -2.71 -32.78 -9.05
N ALA A 456 -1.65 -33.61 -9.14
CA ALA A 456 -0.68 -33.55 -10.24
C ALA A 456 -0.66 -34.74 -11.22
N SER A 457 -1.52 -35.78 -11.09
CA SER A 457 -1.37 -37.06 -11.75
C SER A 457 -1.10 -37.02 -13.28
N TYR A 458 -1.82 -36.20 -14.04
CA TYR A 458 -1.60 -36.08 -15.50
C TYR A 458 -0.45 -35.12 -15.86
N TRP A 459 -0.17 -34.11 -15.05
CA TRP A 459 0.93 -33.18 -15.27
C TRP A 459 2.29 -33.82 -15.07
N VAL A 460 2.39 -34.77 -14.14
CA VAL A 460 3.63 -35.52 -13.87
C VAL A 460 4.12 -36.29 -15.08
N ASP A 461 3.23 -36.89 -15.84
CA ASP A 461 3.60 -37.62 -17.06
C ASP A 461 4.20 -36.71 -18.14
N ASP A 462 3.65 -35.48 -18.26
CA ASP A 462 4.17 -34.48 -19.16
C ASP A 462 5.55 -33.95 -18.70
N MET A 463 5.72 -33.72 -17.41
CA MET A 463 7.01 -33.35 -16.83
C MET A 463 8.06 -34.45 -16.95
N ILE A 464 7.68 -35.73 -16.74
CA ILE A 464 8.56 -36.89 -16.93
C ILE A 464 9.04 -36.97 -18.39
N SER A 465 8.16 -36.67 -19.34
CA SER A 465 8.50 -36.68 -20.77
C SER A 465 9.53 -35.60 -21.12
N ASN A 466 9.51 -34.47 -20.45
CA ASN A 466 10.42 -33.33 -20.71
C ASN A 466 11.71 -33.39 -19.87
N PHE A 467 11.64 -33.83 -18.61
CA PHE A 467 12.73 -33.69 -17.64
C PHE A 467 13.23 -35.02 -17.06
N GLY A 468 12.56 -36.12 -17.35
CA GLY A 468 12.89 -37.44 -16.83
C GLY A 468 12.21 -37.75 -15.49
N LYS A 469 12.05 -39.05 -15.22
CA LYS A 469 11.36 -39.56 -14.03
C LYS A 469 12.08 -39.19 -12.73
N GLU A 470 13.41 -39.19 -12.75
CA GLU A 470 14.26 -38.92 -11.58
C GLU A 470 14.19 -37.46 -11.14
N ALA A 471 13.73 -36.56 -12.00
CA ALA A 471 13.52 -35.16 -11.67
C ALA A 471 12.24 -34.91 -10.85
N MET A 472 11.28 -35.85 -10.86
CA MET A 472 9.96 -35.62 -10.25
C MET A 472 9.88 -36.19 -8.84
N GLU A 473 9.73 -35.25 -7.84
CA GLU A 473 9.75 -35.57 -6.42
C GLU A 473 8.38 -35.29 -5.78
N PRO A 474 7.60 -36.33 -5.40
CA PRO A 474 6.36 -36.11 -4.66
C PRO A 474 6.62 -35.61 -3.25
N VAL A 475 5.98 -34.52 -2.87
CA VAL A 475 6.03 -33.92 -1.53
C VAL A 475 4.75 -34.27 -0.78
N PRO A 476 4.79 -35.17 0.22
CA PRO A 476 3.62 -35.46 1.03
C PRO A 476 3.16 -34.24 1.81
N GLN A 477 1.89 -33.87 1.66
CA GLN A 477 1.29 -32.75 2.34
C GLN A 477 0.89 -33.12 3.77
N GLY A 478 1.49 -32.46 4.75
CA GLY A 478 1.19 -32.69 6.16
C GLY A 478 2.31 -32.25 7.10
N LYS A 479 1.97 -32.09 8.38
CA LYS A 479 2.88 -31.58 9.41
C LYS A 479 4.19 -32.33 9.52
N LYS A 480 4.16 -33.65 9.33
CA LYS A 480 5.36 -34.49 9.42
C LYS A 480 6.42 -34.12 8.37
N THR A 481 6.00 -33.81 7.15
CA THR A 481 6.90 -33.45 6.04
C THR A 481 7.19 -31.96 6.01
N LEU A 482 6.16 -31.11 6.21
CA LEU A 482 6.24 -29.69 5.94
C LEU A 482 6.75 -28.86 7.13
N SER A 483 6.69 -29.38 8.38
CA SER A 483 6.95 -28.57 9.56
C SER A 483 8.39 -28.05 9.61
N SER A 484 9.40 -28.92 9.47
CA SER A 484 10.80 -28.50 9.53
C SER A 484 11.17 -27.56 8.36
N PRO A 485 10.86 -27.88 7.09
CA PRO A 485 11.12 -26.97 5.98
C PRO A 485 10.40 -25.62 6.12
N MET A 486 9.18 -25.63 6.65
CA MET A 486 8.43 -24.38 6.85
C MET A 486 9.07 -23.49 7.92
N HIS A 487 9.61 -24.08 9.01
CA HIS A 487 10.38 -23.33 9.99
C HIS A 487 11.67 -22.75 9.40
N ASN A 488 12.41 -23.52 8.63
CA ASN A 488 13.66 -23.09 8.00
C ASN A 488 13.40 -22.01 6.93
N MET A 489 12.40 -22.21 6.07
CA MET A 489 11.98 -21.21 5.08
C MET A 489 11.53 -19.90 5.77
N GLY A 490 10.84 -20.00 6.92
CA GLY A 490 10.47 -18.84 7.73
C GLY A 490 11.68 -18.10 8.30
N ALA A 491 12.71 -18.82 8.74
CA ALA A 491 13.96 -18.24 9.21
C ALA A 491 14.74 -17.54 8.07
N ASP A 492 14.79 -18.16 6.88
CA ASP A 492 15.44 -17.58 5.71
C ASP A 492 14.69 -16.34 5.17
N LEU A 493 13.35 -16.32 5.23
CA LEU A 493 12.57 -15.12 4.92
C LEU A 493 12.87 -13.97 5.89
N LYS A 494 12.90 -14.26 7.20
CA LYS A 494 13.27 -13.27 8.24
C LYS A 494 14.67 -12.72 8.03
N ALA A 495 15.62 -13.59 7.71
CA ALA A 495 17.01 -13.22 7.46
C ALA A 495 17.22 -12.56 6.08
N LYS A 496 16.14 -12.34 5.28
CA LYS A 496 16.18 -11.80 3.91
C LYS A 496 17.06 -12.63 2.94
N ARG A 497 17.26 -13.90 3.26
CA ARG A 497 18.04 -14.82 2.41
C ARG A 497 17.27 -15.35 1.20
N ILE A 498 15.93 -15.27 1.24
CA ILE A 498 15.07 -15.58 0.09
C ILE A 498 14.76 -14.30 -0.66
N ILE A 499 15.28 -14.19 -1.89
CA ILE A 499 15.11 -13.06 -2.80
C ILE A 499 14.13 -13.47 -3.90
N TYR A 500 12.99 -12.83 -3.97
CA TYR A 500 11.87 -13.20 -4.85
C TYR A 500 11.42 -12.05 -5.77
N ASN A 501 12.34 -11.17 -6.16
CA ASN A 501 12.09 -10.03 -7.05
C ASN A 501 10.96 -9.09 -6.59
N ASN A 502 10.81 -8.92 -5.28
CA ASN A 502 9.71 -8.13 -4.72
C ASN A 502 8.33 -8.51 -5.32
N ASN A 503 8.16 -9.78 -5.72
CA ASN A 503 6.97 -10.26 -6.43
C ASN A 503 5.72 -10.05 -5.57
N PRO A 504 4.76 -9.20 -6.00
CA PRO A 504 3.58 -8.86 -5.20
C PRO A 504 2.65 -10.05 -5.00
N ILE A 505 2.61 -11.01 -5.93
CA ILE A 505 1.74 -12.19 -5.84
C ILE A 505 2.27 -13.13 -4.76
N LEU A 506 3.59 -13.43 -4.76
CA LEU A 506 4.19 -14.24 -3.71
C LEU A 506 4.05 -13.57 -2.34
N LYS A 507 4.32 -12.26 -2.28
CA LYS A 507 4.17 -11.48 -1.04
C LYS A 507 2.74 -11.56 -0.50
N TRP A 508 1.74 -11.48 -1.38
CA TRP A 508 0.34 -11.66 -1.03
C TRP A 508 0.04 -13.08 -0.54
N CYS A 509 0.50 -14.13 -1.25
CA CYS A 509 0.32 -15.53 -0.83
C CYS A 509 0.97 -15.80 0.53
N LEU A 510 2.19 -15.32 0.77
CA LEU A 510 2.87 -15.44 2.06
C LEU A 510 2.08 -14.74 3.19
N SER A 511 1.53 -13.55 2.93
CA SER A 511 0.71 -12.82 3.93
C SER A 511 -0.62 -13.50 4.23
N ASN A 512 -1.15 -14.28 3.31
CA ASN A 512 -2.37 -15.08 3.44
C ASN A 512 -2.15 -16.41 4.16
N THR A 513 -0.89 -16.82 4.29
CA THR A 513 -0.55 -18.11 4.90
C THR A 513 -0.65 -18.02 6.42
N ALA A 514 -1.50 -18.84 6.99
CA ALA A 514 -1.58 -19.12 8.41
C ALA A 514 -0.98 -20.51 8.70
N VAL A 515 -0.82 -20.84 9.96
CA VAL A 515 -0.30 -22.14 10.38
C VAL A 515 -1.32 -22.89 11.22
N ASP A 516 -1.49 -24.16 10.88
CA ASP A 516 -2.11 -25.14 11.76
C ASP A 516 -1.02 -25.82 12.58
N ARG A 517 -1.11 -25.73 13.92
CA ARG A 517 -0.12 -26.24 14.87
C ARG A 517 -0.70 -27.40 15.65
N ASP A 518 0.06 -28.49 15.77
CA ASP A 518 -0.29 -29.59 16.66
C ASP A 518 0.25 -29.39 18.08
N ILE A 519 -0.08 -30.32 18.99
CA ILE A 519 0.35 -30.28 20.40
C ILE A 519 1.86 -30.42 20.58
N ASN A 520 2.59 -30.92 19.59
CA ASN A 520 4.04 -31.08 19.57
C ASN A 520 4.75 -29.86 18.95
N GLY A 521 3.98 -28.86 18.50
CA GLY A 521 4.52 -27.66 17.86
C GLY A 521 4.79 -27.80 16.37
N ASN A 522 4.49 -28.95 15.73
CA ASN A 522 4.63 -29.11 14.29
C ASN A 522 3.60 -28.24 13.57
N ILE A 523 4.01 -27.64 12.46
CA ILE A 523 3.19 -26.73 11.66
C ILE A 523 2.98 -27.22 10.24
N GLN A 524 1.88 -26.81 9.65
CA GLN A 524 1.63 -26.89 8.19
C GLN A 524 0.92 -25.62 7.74
N PRO A 525 1.06 -25.23 6.47
CA PRO A 525 0.37 -24.06 5.95
C PRO A 525 -1.12 -24.32 5.82
N ILE A 526 -1.92 -23.32 6.18
CA ILE A 526 -3.36 -23.28 5.94
C ILE A 526 -3.75 -21.90 5.41
N LYS A 527 -4.88 -21.84 4.70
CA LYS A 527 -5.49 -20.56 4.34
C LYS A 527 -6.02 -19.87 5.60
N ALA A 528 -5.67 -18.61 5.81
CA ALA A 528 -6.17 -17.84 6.97
C ALA A 528 -7.70 -17.70 6.97
N ASN A 529 -8.34 -17.78 5.78
CA ASN A 529 -9.76 -18.03 5.57
C ASN A 529 -9.94 -18.68 4.18
N GLN A 530 -11.16 -19.17 3.88
CA GLN A 530 -11.43 -19.91 2.64
C GLN A 530 -11.28 -19.07 1.35
N LEU A 531 -11.35 -17.74 1.44
CA LEU A 531 -11.19 -16.83 0.30
C LEU A 531 -9.73 -16.46 0.03
N ARG A 532 -8.79 -16.94 0.86
CA ARG A 532 -7.37 -16.59 0.71
C ARG A 532 -6.62 -17.59 -0.11
N ARG A 533 -5.74 -17.08 -0.98
CA ARG A 533 -4.87 -17.88 -1.83
C ARG A 533 -3.50 -17.98 -1.20
N ILE A 534 -2.95 -19.19 -1.14
CA ILE A 534 -1.60 -19.49 -0.65
C ILE A 534 -0.78 -20.30 -1.65
N ASP A 535 -1.24 -20.40 -2.88
CA ASP A 535 -0.69 -21.25 -3.94
C ASP A 535 0.79 -20.93 -4.22
N GLY A 536 1.15 -19.62 -4.20
CA GLY A 536 2.55 -19.21 -4.31
C GLY A 536 3.41 -19.69 -3.14
N THR A 537 2.87 -19.68 -1.92
CA THR A 537 3.56 -20.22 -0.74
C THR A 537 3.69 -21.73 -0.81
N ALA A 538 2.63 -22.44 -1.20
CA ALA A 538 2.64 -23.91 -1.32
C ALA A 538 3.63 -24.37 -2.40
N SER A 539 3.62 -23.73 -3.58
CA SER A 539 4.58 -24.01 -4.65
C SER A 539 6.03 -23.76 -4.20
N LEU A 540 6.29 -22.62 -3.50
CA LEU A 540 7.61 -22.33 -2.93
C LEU A 540 8.01 -23.37 -1.89
N LEU A 541 7.09 -23.78 -1.01
CA LEU A 541 7.37 -24.77 0.02
C LEU A 541 7.69 -26.15 -0.60
N ASN A 542 6.99 -26.56 -1.65
CA ASN A 542 7.30 -27.81 -2.38
C ASN A 542 8.72 -27.78 -2.97
N ALA A 543 9.14 -26.64 -3.57
CA ALA A 543 10.51 -26.47 -4.05
C ALA A 543 11.53 -26.48 -2.89
N TYR A 544 11.19 -25.83 -1.78
CA TYR A 544 12.07 -25.71 -0.62
C TYR A 544 12.27 -27.05 0.10
N VAL A 545 11.21 -27.86 0.28
CA VAL A 545 11.30 -29.23 0.80
C VAL A 545 12.23 -30.09 -0.07
N THR A 546 12.06 -29.99 -1.39
CA THR A 546 12.89 -30.73 -2.36
C THR A 546 14.34 -30.27 -2.29
N MET A 547 14.59 -28.95 -2.17
CA MET A 547 15.94 -28.43 -1.98
C MET A 547 16.60 -28.93 -0.71
N GLU A 548 15.91 -28.92 0.44
CA GLU A 548 16.46 -29.44 1.69
C GLU A 548 16.80 -30.92 1.61
N LYS A 549 15.93 -31.71 0.98
CA LYS A 549 16.14 -33.15 0.79
C LYS A 549 17.41 -33.44 -0.01
N HIS A 550 17.69 -32.65 -1.04
CA HIS A 550 18.82 -32.84 -1.97
C HIS A 550 19.92 -31.79 -1.79
N LEU A 551 20.00 -31.12 -0.62
CA LEU A 551 20.88 -29.96 -0.41
C LEU A 551 22.36 -30.28 -0.64
N ALA A 552 22.83 -31.45 -0.18
CA ALA A 552 24.21 -31.87 -0.35
C ALA A 552 24.58 -32.05 -1.83
N ASP A 553 23.70 -32.73 -2.58
CA ASP A 553 23.89 -32.97 -4.01
C ASP A 553 23.80 -31.67 -4.79
N TYR A 554 22.78 -30.85 -4.50
CA TYR A 554 22.63 -29.53 -5.14
C TYR A 554 23.85 -28.64 -4.94
N ASN A 555 24.37 -28.56 -3.71
CA ASN A 555 25.57 -27.78 -3.42
C ASN A 555 26.81 -28.33 -4.14
N SER A 556 26.92 -29.65 -4.35
CA SER A 556 28.04 -30.22 -5.11
C SER A 556 28.03 -29.85 -6.60
N PHE A 557 26.83 -29.59 -7.16
CA PHE A 557 26.69 -29.10 -8.54
C PHE A 557 26.94 -27.59 -8.68
N THR A 558 26.79 -26.82 -7.58
CA THR A 558 26.94 -25.35 -7.58
C THR A 558 28.32 -24.87 -7.15
N LEU A 559 29.21 -25.79 -6.76
CA LEU A 559 30.65 -25.54 -6.55
C LEU A 559 31.36 -25.51 -7.91
#